data_299dd858f0e883ce1684894ba741d3af
#
_entry.id   299dd858f0e883ce1684894ba741d3af
#
_cell.length_a   1.000
_cell.length_b   1.000
_cell.length_c   1.000
_cell.angle_alpha   90.00
_cell.angle_beta   90.00
_cell.angle_gamma   90.00
#
_symmetry.space_group_name_H-M   'P 1'
#
loop_
_entity.id
_entity.type
_entity.pdbx_description
1 polymer ?
#
loop_
_entity_poly.entity_id
_entity_poly.type
_entity_poly.pdbx_seq_one_letter_code
_entity_poly.pdbx_strand_id
1 'polypeptide(L)'
;MKLKLNGRGGKVGRVLEPALQEEGHDLVDLDAAEVMVDFTTPDAVEGNVRAALERGIACVIGTTGFDRARIDELARKANVACFHAPNFAIGAVLMMRFAQEAAAYLPRAEIVELHNEAKRDAPSGTAKATAEGIGGAEIHSVRLPGLVAHQEVLFGGDGQLLTIRHDAFSREAYVPGVLLALEKIGELPAGLTVGLDALLAT
;
A
#
# COMPACT_ATOMS: atom_id res chain seq x y z
N MET A 1 9.15 3.18 18.87
CA MET A 1 10.02 3.93 17.93
C MET A 1 9.59 5.39 17.88
N LYS A 2 10.52 6.28 17.56
CA LYS A 2 10.23 7.69 17.29
C LYS A 2 9.94 7.86 15.80
N LEU A 3 8.76 8.33 15.45
CA LEU A 3 8.30 8.39 14.07
C LEU A 3 8.00 9.84 13.66
N LYS A 4 8.43 10.23 12.46
CA LYS A 4 7.89 11.41 11.77
C LYS A 4 6.73 10.98 10.88
N LEU A 5 5.51 11.40 11.18
CA LEU A 5 4.35 11.16 10.32
C LEU A 5 4.04 12.41 9.49
N ASN A 6 4.29 12.35 8.19
CA ASN A 6 3.88 13.35 7.22
C ASN A 6 2.47 13.03 6.69
N GLY A 7 1.67 14.08 6.50
CA GLY A 7 0.28 13.92 6.05
C GLY A 7 -0.72 13.64 7.18
N ARG A 8 -0.42 13.97 8.45
CA ARG A 8 -1.29 13.78 9.64
C ARG A 8 -2.71 14.31 9.44
N GLY A 9 -2.88 15.45 8.80
CA GLY A 9 -4.19 16.05 8.52
C GLY A 9 -4.98 15.38 7.38
N GLY A 10 -4.37 14.46 6.63
CA GLY A 10 -4.98 13.74 5.52
C GLY A 10 -5.90 12.61 5.98
N LYS A 11 -6.61 12.00 5.01
CA LYS A 11 -7.59 10.94 5.30
C LYS A 11 -6.98 9.69 5.92
N VAL A 12 -5.74 9.33 5.55
CA VAL A 12 -5.00 8.19 6.11
C VAL A 12 -4.26 8.62 7.38
N GLY A 13 -3.61 9.78 7.38
CA GLY A 13 -2.84 10.27 8.52
C GLY A 13 -3.66 10.40 9.80
N ARG A 14 -4.93 10.81 9.71
CA ARG A 14 -5.85 10.90 10.86
C ARG A 14 -6.18 9.55 11.50
N VAL A 15 -6.08 8.47 10.74
CA VAL A 15 -6.27 7.11 11.24
C VAL A 15 -4.95 6.55 11.78
N LEU A 16 -3.84 6.81 11.10
CA LEU A 16 -2.52 6.32 11.51
C LEU A 16 -2.03 6.98 12.79
N GLU A 17 -2.28 8.28 12.98
CA GLU A 17 -1.78 9.03 14.14
C GLU A 17 -2.17 8.38 15.48
N PRO A 18 -3.46 8.16 15.81
CA PRO A 18 -3.83 7.51 17.06
C PRO A 18 -3.37 6.05 17.11
N ALA A 19 -3.48 5.30 16.01
CA ALA A 19 -3.11 3.89 15.98
C ALA A 19 -1.60 3.67 16.27
N LEU A 20 -0.73 4.50 15.70
CA LEU A 20 0.71 4.44 15.97
C LEU A 20 1.05 4.77 17.42
N GLN A 21 0.32 5.72 18.03
CA GLN A 21 0.50 6.06 19.45
C GLN A 21 0.01 4.94 20.39
N GLU A 22 -1.12 4.29 20.06
CA GLU A 22 -1.64 3.13 20.80
C GLU A 22 -0.67 1.94 20.78
N GLU A 23 0.06 1.76 19.66
CA GLU A 23 1.13 0.76 19.52
C GLU A 23 2.47 1.20 20.17
N GLY A 24 2.46 2.29 20.92
CA GLY A 24 3.62 2.74 21.70
C GLY A 24 4.70 3.46 20.87
N HIS A 25 4.34 4.04 19.73
CA HIS A 25 5.24 4.88 18.96
C HIS A 25 5.09 6.35 19.34
N ASP A 26 6.22 7.06 19.46
CA ASP A 26 6.25 8.50 19.72
C ASP A 26 6.26 9.27 18.41
N LEU A 27 5.28 10.16 18.18
CA LEU A 27 5.27 11.04 17.03
C LEU A 27 6.09 12.31 17.32
N VAL A 28 7.17 12.49 16.57
CA VAL A 28 8.17 13.54 16.78
C VAL A 28 8.44 14.34 15.51
N ASP A 29 9.24 15.40 15.63
CA ASP A 29 9.78 16.08 14.45
C ASP A 29 10.91 15.29 13.80
N LEU A 30 11.20 15.61 12.52
CA LEU A 30 12.11 14.83 11.69
C LEU A 30 13.50 14.68 12.33
N ASP A 31 14.01 15.73 12.97
CA ASP A 31 15.36 15.71 13.58
C ASP A 31 15.49 14.73 14.76
N ALA A 32 14.37 14.27 15.32
CA ALA A 32 14.33 13.31 16.43
C ALA A 32 13.81 11.92 16.01
N ALA A 33 13.42 11.75 14.73
CA ALA A 33 12.78 10.54 14.25
C ALA A 33 13.80 9.44 13.91
N GLU A 34 13.39 8.18 14.13
CA GLU A 34 14.09 6.98 13.69
C GLU A 34 13.61 6.54 12.29
N VAL A 35 12.31 6.73 12.01
CA VAL A 35 11.67 6.40 10.73
C VAL A 35 10.70 7.51 10.34
N MET A 36 10.65 7.85 9.05
CA MET A 36 9.63 8.72 8.48
C MET A 36 8.53 7.90 7.79
N VAL A 37 7.28 8.21 8.10
CA VAL A 37 6.08 7.67 7.43
C VAL A 37 5.45 8.79 6.60
N ASP A 38 5.26 8.56 5.29
CA ASP A 38 4.73 9.57 4.37
C ASP A 38 3.41 9.14 3.70
N PHE A 39 2.34 9.88 4.00
CA PHE A 39 1.03 9.78 3.34
C PHE A 39 0.58 11.18 2.90
N THR A 40 1.38 11.82 2.05
CA THR A 40 1.15 13.20 1.58
C THR A 40 0.60 13.25 0.15
N THR A 41 1.30 13.94 -0.73
CA THR A 41 0.97 14.09 -2.16
C THR A 41 2.19 13.73 -3.02
N PRO A 42 1.99 13.37 -4.29
CA PRO A 42 3.09 13.03 -5.21
C PRO A 42 4.18 14.09 -5.27
N ASP A 43 3.79 15.36 -5.29
CA ASP A 43 4.72 16.50 -5.39
C ASP A 43 5.55 16.72 -4.11
N ALA A 44 5.06 16.25 -2.95
CA ALA A 44 5.75 16.44 -1.67
C ALA A 44 6.74 15.32 -1.34
N VAL A 45 6.54 14.12 -1.88
CA VAL A 45 7.28 12.89 -1.51
C VAL A 45 8.79 13.07 -1.68
N GLU A 46 9.26 13.53 -2.85
CA GLU A 46 10.71 13.65 -3.10
C GLU A 46 11.39 14.56 -2.07
N GLY A 47 10.79 15.72 -1.80
CA GLY A 47 11.31 16.67 -0.80
C GLY A 47 11.35 16.08 0.61
N ASN A 48 10.28 15.41 1.02
CA ASN A 48 10.18 14.76 2.33
C ASN A 48 11.20 13.64 2.48
N VAL A 49 11.31 12.76 1.48
CA VAL A 49 12.27 11.65 1.47
C VAL A 49 13.71 12.17 1.47
N ARG A 50 14.03 13.16 0.64
CA ARG A 50 15.36 13.78 0.62
C ARG A 50 15.75 14.30 2.01
N ALA A 51 14.87 15.04 2.67
CA ALA A 51 15.12 15.57 4.01
C ALA A 51 15.36 14.47 5.07
N ALA A 52 14.67 13.34 4.95
CA ALA A 52 14.87 12.18 5.82
C ALA A 52 16.22 11.48 5.52
N LEU A 53 16.51 11.23 4.24
CA LEU A 53 17.75 10.56 3.81
C LEU A 53 19.02 11.35 4.16
N GLU A 54 18.98 12.68 4.11
CA GLU A 54 20.09 13.55 4.54
C GLU A 54 20.44 13.38 6.04
N ARG A 55 19.50 12.81 6.82
CA ARG A 55 19.66 12.50 8.24
C ARG A 55 19.87 11.00 8.50
N GLY A 56 19.96 10.19 7.46
CA GLY A 56 20.07 8.73 7.59
C GLY A 56 18.78 8.05 8.07
N ILE A 57 17.61 8.71 7.92
CA ILE A 57 16.31 8.24 8.42
C ILE A 57 15.62 7.41 7.33
N ALA A 58 15.27 6.17 7.66
CA ALA A 58 14.53 5.28 6.77
C ALA A 58 13.08 5.78 6.53
N CYS A 59 12.51 5.42 5.37
CA CYS A 59 11.22 5.95 4.93
C CYS A 59 10.22 4.84 4.61
N VAL A 60 8.99 4.94 5.16
CA VAL A 60 7.82 4.15 4.76
C VAL A 60 6.85 5.08 4.00
N ILE A 61 6.60 4.78 2.73
CA ILE A 61 5.91 5.69 1.80
C ILE A 61 4.60 5.03 1.32
N GLY A 62 3.47 5.63 1.68
CA GLY A 62 2.14 5.23 1.21
C GLY A 62 1.57 6.16 0.13
N THR A 63 2.18 7.29 -0.09
CA THR A 63 1.84 8.18 -1.20
C THR A 63 2.15 7.50 -2.54
N THR A 64 1.29 7.65 -3.53
CA THR A 64 1.46 7.09 -4.89
C THR A 64 1.64 8.19 -5.92
N GLY A 65 2.11 7.83 -7.13
CA GLY A 65 2.22 8.75 -8.27
C GLY A 65 3.50 9.57 -8.32
N PHE A 66 4.49 9.28 -7.49
CA PHE A 66 5.83 9.87 -7.54
C PHE A 66 6.81 9.05 -8.41
N ASP A 67 7.96 9.60 -8.72
CA ASP A 67 9.04 8.93 -9.46
C ASP A 67 9.79 7.95 -8.53
N ARG A 68 9.47 6.66 -8.64
CA ARG A 68 10.08 5.58 -7.85
C ARG A 68 11.57 5.40 -8.15
N ALA A 69 11.98 5.55 -9.43
CA ALA A 69 13.37 5.40 -9.82
C ALA A 69 14.23 6.49 -9.17
N ARG A 70 13.69 7.70 -9.10
CA ARG A 70 14.34 8.82 -8.41
C ARG A 70 14.50 8.58 -6.91
N ILE A 71 13.48 8.05 -6.24
CA ILE A 71 13.56 7.71 -4.82
C ILE A 71 14.57 6.59 -4.58
N ASP A 72 14.59 5.54 -5.42
CA ASP A 72 15.58 4.45 -5.32
C ASP A 72 17.02 4.97 -5.45
N GLU A 73 17.29 5.85 -6.44
CA GLU A 73 18.59 6.49 -6.63
C GLU A 73 19.04 7.25 -5.35
N LEU A 74 18.15 8.09 -4.82
CA LEU A 74 18.42 8.88 -3.61
C LEU A 74 18.70 7.99 -2.40
N ALA A 75 17.90 6.96 -2.19
CA ALA A 75 18.01 6.04 -1.08
C ALA A 75 19.31 5.20 -1.15
N ARG A 76 19.68 4.69 -2.33
CA ARG A 76 20.96 4.00 -2.56
C ARG A 76 22.15 4.90 -2.31
N LYS A 77 22.10 6.14 -2.80
CA LYS A 77 23.17 7.12 -2.59
C LYS A 77 23.35 7.47 -1.11
N ALA A 78 22.26 7.54 -0.35
CA ALA A 78 22.29 7.78 1.09
C ALA A 78 22.67 6.53 1.91
N ASN A 79 22.68 5.35 1.29
CA ASN A 79 22.80 4.04 1.94
C ASN A 79 21.72 3.80 3.01
N VAL A 80 20.47 4.16 2.70
CA VAL A 80 19.32 4.09 3.61
C VAL A 80 18.18 3.31 2.95
N ALA A 81 17.43 2.52 3.73
CA ALA A 81 16.26 1.80 3.25
C ALA A 81 15.05 2.73 3.08
N CYS A 82 14.36 2.60 1.95
CA CYS A 82 13.03 3.13 1.73
C CYS A 82 12.08 1.99 1.37
N PHE A 83 10.88 2.04 1.88
CA PHE A 83 9.81 1.10 1.55
C PHE A 83 8.60 1.85 0.99
N HIS A 84 8.06 1.36 -0.12
CA HIS A 84 6.83 1.90 -0.71
C HIS A 84 5.82 0.80 -0.97
N ALA A 85 4.58 1.01 -0.56
CA ALA A 85 3.46 0.18 -1.01
C ALA A 85 2.32 1.04 -1.56
N PRO A 86 1.79 0.71 -2.75
CA PRO A 86 0.60 1.39 -3.28
C PRO A 86 -0.67 1.03 -2.50
N ASN A 87 -0.63 -0.04 -1.71
CA ASN A 87 -1.70 -0.48 -0.83
C ASN A 87 -1.11 -1.12 0.44
N PHE A 88 -1.52 -0.65 1.60
CA PHE A 88 -1.12 -1.16 2.92
C PHE A 88 -2.16 -2.10 3.54
N ALA A 89 -3.29 -2.36 2.88
CA ALA A 89 -4.27 -3.34 3.36
C ALA A 89 -3.75 -4.77 3.09
N ILE A 90 -3.28 -5.46 4.14
CA ILE A 90 -2.71 -6.83 4.03
C ILE A 90 -3.70 -7.76 3.33
N GLY A 91 -5.00 -7.70 3.68
CA GLY A 91 -6.02 -8.53 3.03
C GLY A 91 -6.15 -8.29 1.52
N ALA A 92 -5.99 -7.04 1.05
CA ALA A 92 -6.00 -6.76 -0.39
C ALA A 92 -4.78 -7.37 -1.09
N VAL A 93 -3.60 -7.32 -0.46
CA VAL A 93 -2.36 -7.90 -0.99
C VAL A 93 -2.46 -9.43 -1.03
N LEU A 94 -2.98 -10.05 0.02
CA LEU A 94 -3.23 -11.49 0.05
C LEU A 94 -4.27 -11.92 -0.99
N MET A 95 -5.36 -11.17 -1.17
CA MET A 95 -6.34 -11.40 -2.24
C MET A 95 -5.66 -11.42 -3.61
N MET A 96 -4.80 -10.43 -3.90
CA MET A 96 -4.07 -10.36 -5.18
C MET A 96 -3.13 -11.56 -5.35
N ARG A 97 -2.39 -11.95 -4.30
CA ARG A 97 -1.49 -13.11 -4.31
C ARG A 97 -2.25 -14.42 -4.57
N PHE A 98 -3.32 -14.65 -3.83
CA PHE A 98 -4.15 -15.84 -4.01
C PHE A 98 -4.83 -15.88 -5.38
N ALA A 99 -5.21 -14.71 -5.93
CA ALA A 99 -5.72 -14.61 -7.29
C ALA A 99 -4.67 -15.02 -8.33
N GLN A 100 -3.41 -14.62 -8.17
CA GLN A 100 -2.32 -15.05 -9.04
C GLN A 100 -2.08 -16.56 -8.98
N GLU A 101 -2.12 -17.14 -7.78
CA GLU A 101 -2.03 -18.61 -7.61
C GLU A 101 -3.20 -19.33 -8.28
N ALA A 102 -4.43 -18.85 -8.10
CA ALA A 102 -5.63 -19.42 -8.70
C ALA A 102 -5.63 -19.35 -10.24
N ALA A 103 -5.11 -18.28 -10.82
CA ALA A 103 -5.06 -18.06 -12.25
C ALA A 103 -4.25 -19.13 -13.01
N ALA A 104 -3.28 -19.78 -12.35
CA ALA A 104 -2.53 -20.89 -12.92
C ALA A 104 -3.39 -22.12 -13.22
N TYR A 105 -4.52 -22.27 -12.53
CA TYR A 105 -5.42 -23.43 -12.63
C TYR A 105 -6.79 -23.07 -13.25
N LEU A 106 -7.24 -21.83 -13.09
CA LEU A 106 -8.52 -21.29 -13.57
C LEU A 106 -8.25 -20.02 -14.39
N PRO A 107 -7.89 -20.15 -15.68
CA PRO A 107 -7.38 -18.99 -16.46
C PRO A 107 -8.46 -18.00 -16.92
N ARG A 108 -9.75 -18.30 -16.70
CA ARG A 108 -10.86 -17.37 -17.02
C ARG A 108 -11.33 -16.66 -15.77
N ALA A 109 -11.09 -15.35 -15.69
CA ALA A 109 -11.44 -14.55 -14.54
C ALA A 109 -12.11 -13.23 -14.93
N GLU A 110 -12.95 -12.72 -14.05
CA GLU A 110 -13.47 -11.35 -14.06
C GLU A 110 -13.28 -10.73 -12.67
N ILE A 111 -13.20 -9.39 -12.63
CA ILE A 111 -13.00 -8.64 -11.40
C ILE A 111 -14.16 -7.68 -11.20
N VAL A 112 -14.73 -7.66 -9.99
CA VAL A 112 -15.70 -6.63 -9.58
C VAL A 112 -15.07 -5.80 -8.48
N GLU A 113 -14.91 -4.49 -8.72
CA GLU A 113 -14.41 -3.56 -7.72
C GLU A 113 -15.47 -2.53 -7.36
N LEU A 114 -15.63 -2.27 -6.05
CA LEU A 114 -16.68 -1.43 -5.54
C LEU A 114 -16.08 -0.35 -4.64
N HIS A 115 -16.35 0.92 -4.95
CA HIS A 115 -15.85 2.06 -4.19
C HIS A 115 -16.93 3.13 -3.99
N ASN A 116 -16.61 4.06 -3.10
CA ASN A 116 -17.45 5.24 -2.90
C ASN A 116 -17.61 6.02 -4.20
N GLU A 117 -18.78 6.62 -4.41
CA GLU A 117 -19.12 7.41 -5.60
C GLU A 117 -18.19 8.58 -5.86
N ALA A 118 -17.53 9.12 -4.82
CA ALA A 118 -16.54 10.20 -4.94
C ALA A 118 -15.20 9.77 -5.55
N LYS A 119 -14.98 8.46 -5.76
CA LYS A 119 -13.76 7.95 -6.39
C LYS A 119 -13.82 8.19 -7.91
N ARG A 120 -12.91 9.04 -8.41
CA ARG A 120 -12.91 9.50 -9.81
C ARG A 120 -12.35 8.47 -10.80
N ASP A 121 -11.31 7.73 -10.40
CA ASP A 121 -10.70 6.71 -11.25
C ASP A 121 -11.55 5.44 -11.26
N ALA A 122 -11.77 4.91 -12.44
CA ALA A 122 -12.38 3.61 -12.72
C ALA A 122 -11.69 3.00 -13.95
N PRO A 123 -11.22 1.74 -13.88
CA PRO A 123 -11.10 0.91 -12.69
C PRO A 123 -10.06 1.42 -11.69
N SER A 124 -10.16 0.94 -10.43
CA SER A 124 -9.20 1.27 -9.36
C SER A 124 -7.79 0.77 -9.69
N GLY A 125 -6.76 1.40 -9.07
CA GLY A 125 -5.38 0.98 -9.24
C GLY A 125 -5.14 -0.47 -8.79
N THR A 126 -5.77 -0.90 -7.69
CA THR A 126 -5.69 -2.28 -7.18
C THR A 126 -6.31 -3.27 -8.18
N ALA A 127 -7.48 -2.96 -8.76
CA ALA A 127 -8.11 -3.84 -9.72
C ALA A 127 -7.29 -3.98 -11.02
N LYS A 128 -6.70 -2.88 -11.51
CA LYS A 128 -5.78 -2.92 -12.66
C LYS A 128 -4.56 -3.80 -12.38
N ALA A 129 -3.92 -3.62 -11.22
CA ALA A 129 -2.75 -4.43 -10.83
C ALA A 129 -3.13 -5.91 -10.63
N THR A 130 -4.34 -6.20 -10.10
CA THR A 130 -4.84 -7.57 -9.99
C THR A 130 -5.04 -8.19 -11.37
N ALA A 131 -5.71 -7.49 -12.29
CA ALA A 131 -5.93 -7.97 -13.66
C ALA A 131 -4.62 -8.26 -14.38
N GLU A 132 -3.64 -7.35 -14.29
CA GLU A 132 -2.31 -7.55 -14.84
C GLU A 132 -1.62 -8.78 -14.24
N GLY A 133 -1.67 -8.94 -12.92
CA GLY A 133 -1.02 -10.03 -12.20
C GLY A 133 -1.59 -11.43 -12.51
N ILE A 134 -2.86 -11.52 -12.93
CA ILE A 134 -3.52 -12.78 -13.34
C ILE A 134 -3.52 -13.04 -14.85
N GLY A 135 -2.77 -12.23 -15.61
CA GLY A 135 -2.67 -12.40 -17.08
C GLY A 135 -3.78 -11.73 -17.88
N GLY A 136 -4.59 -10.88 -17.25
CA GLY A 136 -5.69 -10.13 -17.84
C GLY A 136 -7.06 -10.60 -17.37
N ALA A 137 -7.95 -9.65 -17.11
CA ALA A 137 -9.35 -9.91 -16.76
C ALA A 137 -10.21 -8.68 -17.09
N GLU A 138 -11.49 -8.88 -17.40
CA GLU A 138 -12.46 -7.79 -17.45
C GLU A 138 -12.71 -7.24 -16.04
N ILE A 139 -12.83 -5.90 -15.93
CA ILE A 139 -13.00 -5.23 -14.64
C ILE A 139 -14.32 -4.46 -14.65
N HIS A 140 -15.20 -4.82 -13.73
CA HIS A 140 -16.49 -4.15 -13.50
C HIS A 140 -16.34 -3.20 -12.32
N SER A 141 -16.60 -1.92 -12.54
CA SER A 141 -16.47 -0.89 -11.51
C SER A 141 -17.83 -0.45 -11.00
N VAL A 142 -18.06 -0.59 -9.71
CA VAL A 142 -19.26 -0.12 -9.01
C VAL A 142 -18.94 1.12 -8.18
N ARG A 143 -19.79 2.15 -8.26
CA ARG A 143 -19.64 3.41 -7.50
C ARG A 143 -20.97 3.70 -6.80
N LEU A 144 -20.99 3.56 -5.45
CA LEU A 144 -22.19 3.78 -4.62
C LEU A 144 -21.83 4.52 -3.32
N PRO A 145 -22.78 5.28 -2.74
CA PRO A 145 -22.63 5.83 -1.40
C PRO A 145 -22.40 4.73 -0.36
N GLY A 146 -21.64 5.03 0.69
CA GLY A 146 -21.42 4.11 1.82
C GLY A 146 -20.32 3.06 1.57
N LEU A 147 -19.88 2.84 0.33
CA LEU A 147 -18.76 1.95 0.04
C LEU A 147 -17.41 2.62 0.39
N VAL A 148 -16.41 1.81 0.72
CA VAL A 148 -15.03 2.26 0.95
C VAL A 148 -14.12 1.72 -0.14
N ALA A 149 -13.69 0.46 -0.05
CA ALA A 149 -12.89 -0.21 -1.06
C ALA A 149 -13.10 -1.73 -0.96
N HIS A 150 -13.69 -2.30 -1.97
CA HIS A 150 -14.01 -3.72 -2.04
C HIS A 150 -13.59 -4.26 -3.39
N GLN A 151 -13.11 -5.49 -3.42
CA GLN A 151 -12.78 -6.17 -4.67
C GLN A 151 -13.00 -7.67 -4.52
N GLU A 152 -13.60 -8.26 -5.56
CA GLU A 152 -13.67 -9.69 -5.72
C GLU A 152 -13.13 -10.11 -7.08
N VAL A 153 -12.45 -11.24 -7.11
CA VAL A 153 -11.94 -11.91 -8.31
C VAL A 153 -12.72 -13.20 -8.46
N LEU A 154 -13.40 -13.34 -9.58
CA LEU A 154 -14.25 -14.46 -9.92
C LEU A 154 -13.51 -15.34 -10.94
N PHE A 155 -13.25 -16.60 -10.62
CA PHE A 155 -12.63 -17.56 -11.51
C PHE A 155 -13.64 -18.62 -11.92
N GLY A 156 -13.96 -18.69 -13.22
CA GLY A 156 -14.89 -19.65 -13.79
C GLY A 156 -14.20 -20.91 -14.31
N GLY A 157 -14.75 -22.07 -14.02
CA GLY A 157 -14.36 -23.38 -14.57
C GLY A 157 -15.58 -24.26 -14.78
N ASP A 158 -15.43 -25.36 -15.50
CA ASP A 158 -16.54 -26.29 -15.77
C ASP A 158 -17.09 -26.84 -14.45
N GLY A 159 -18.36 -26.53 -14.19
CA GLY A 159 -19.08 -26.94 -12.98
C GLY A 159 -18.64 -26.27 -11.67
N GLN A 160 -17.81 -25.20 -11.72
CA GLN A 160 -17.31 -24.52 -10.53
C GLN A 160 -17.12 -23.01 -10.72
N LEU A 161 -17.20 -22.30 -9.60
CA LEU A 161 -16.81 -20.90 -9.48
C LEU A 161 -15.97 -20.73 -8.20
N LEU A 162 -14.79 -20.15 -8.33
CA LEU A 162 -13.99 -19.70 -7.19
C LEU A 162 -14.12 -18.19 -7.07
N THR A 163 -14.43 -17.68 -5.88
CA THR A 163 -14.44 -16.25 -5.57
C THR A 163 -13.41 -15.94 -4.49
N ILE A 164 -12.52 -15.00 -4.76
CA ILE A 164 -11.56 -14.48 -3.78
C ILE A 164 -11.92 -13.01 -3.54
N ARG A 165 -12.28 -12.63 -2.31
CA ARG A 165 -12.79 -11.31 -1.99
C ARG A 165 -12.07 -10.67 -0.82
N HIS A 166 -11.86 -9.36 -0.91
CA HIS A 166 -11.40 -8.49 0.18
C HIS A 166 -12.32 -7.27 0.29
N ASP A 167 -12.72 -6.96 1.51
CA ASP A 167 -13.53 -5.78 1.86
C ASP A 167 -12.80 -4.92 2.88
N ALA A 168 -12.48 -3.69 2.51
CA ALA A 168 -12.04 -2.67 3.46
C ALA A 168 -13.21 -1.78 3.84
N PHE A 169 -13.62 -1.81 5.10
CA PHE A 169 -14.74 -1.02 5.62
C PHE A 169 -14.31 0.36 6.13
N SER A 170 -13.02 0.52 6.41
CA SER A 170 -12.42 1.81 6.81
C SER A 170 -10.95 1.87 6.40
N ARG A 171 -10.31 3.03 6.60
CA ARG A 171 -8.86 3.19 6.39
C ARG A 171 -8.01 2.56 7.48
N GLU A 172 -8.60 2.11 8.57
CA GLU A 172 -7.94 1.30 9.60
C GLU A 172 -7.34 0.02 9.02
N ALA A 173 -7.89 -0.48 7.90
CA ALA A 173 -7.32 -1.59 7.14
C ALA A 173 -5.84 -1.38 6.73
N TYR A 174 -5.35 -0.13 6.71
CA TYR A 174 -3.95 0.18 6.39
C TYR A 174 -3.00 0.07 7.58
N VAL A 175 -3.52 0.19 8.81
CA VAL A 175 -2.71 0.22 10.03
C VAL A 175 -1.82 -1.03 10.15
N PRO A 176 -2.34 -2.27 10.04
CA PRO A 176 -1.50 -3.46 10.18
C PRO A 176 -0.35 -3.52 9.15
N GLY A 177 -0.58 -3.07 7.92
CA GLY A 177 0.46 -3.05 6.89
C GLY A 177 1.53 -1.97 7.13
N VAL A 178 1.14 -0.83 7.70
CA VAL A 178 2.11 0.20 8.09
C VAL A 178 2.95 -0.29 9.28
N LEU A 179 2.34 -0.92 10.27
CA LEU A 179 3.06 -1.52 11.40
C LEU A 179 4.05 -2.60 10.95
N LEU A 180 3.63 -3.47 10.04
CA LEU A 180 4.52 -4.48 9.43
C LEU A 180 5.72 -3.83 8.72
N ALA A 181 5.48 -2.75 7.97
CA ALA A 181 6.55 -2.03 7.30
C ALA A 181 7.52 -1.38 8.29
N LEU A 182 7.01 -0.81 9.40
CA LEU A 182 7.84 -0.24 10.47
C LEU A 182 8.68 -1.32 11.18
N GLU A 183 8.10 -2.50 11.43
CA GLU A 183 8.82 -3.63 12.02
C GLU A 183 9.96 -4.10 11.11
N LYS A 184 9.72 -4.17 9.79
CA LYS A 184 10.66 -4.75 8.82
C LYS A 184 11.63 -3.76 8.18
N ILE A 185 11.43 -2.45 8.29
CA ILE A 185 12.21 -1.43 7.58
C ILE A 185 13.71 -1.54 7.84
N GLY A 186 14.11 -1.90 9.06
CA GLY A 186 15.50 -2.06 9.44
C GLY A 186 16.20 -3.29 8.85
N GLU A 187 15.43 -4.25 8.32
CA GLU A 187 15.95 -5.48 7.68
C GLU A 187 16.12 -5.31 6.17
N LEU A 188 15.56 -4.22 5.60
CA LEU A 188 15.58 -3.98 4.16
C LEU A 188 16.91 -3.43 3.67
N PRO A 189 17.33 -3.78 2.45
CA PRO A 189 18.53 -3.24 1.85
C PRO A 189 18.38 -1.73 1.56
N ALA A 190 19.49 -1.03 1.46
CA ALA A 190 19.50 0.35 0.98
C ALA A 190 18.91 0.45 -0.44
N GLY A 191 18.07 1.46 -0.66
CA GLY A 191 17.29 1.64 -1.88
C GLY A 191 15.79 1.55 -1.61
N LEU A 192 14.98 1.46 -2.66
CA LEU A 192 13.52 1.41 -2.58
C LEU A 192 13.00 -0.02 -2.76
N THR A 193 12.51 -0.62 -1.68
CA THR A 193 11.72 -1.86 -1.74
C THR A 193 10.26 -1.50 -2.03
N VAL A 194 9.62 -2.20 -2.97
CA VAL A 194 8.25 -1.90 -3.42
C VAL A 194 7.33 -3.09 -3.25
N GLY A 195 6.13 -2.83 -2.72
CA GLY A 195 5.07 -3.82 -2.55
C GLY A 195 5.04 -4.43 -1.15
N LEU A 196 3.86 -4.44 -0.52
CA LEU A 196 3.69 -5.01 0.81
C LEU A 196 3.90 -6.53 0.83
N ASP A 197 3.68 -7.19 -0.29
CA ASP A 197 3.95 -8.62 -0.52
C ASP A 197 5.42 -9.00 -0.27
N ALA A 198 6.37 -8.08 -0.53
CA ALA A 198 7.78 -8.27 -0.23
C ALA A 198 8.08 -8.43 1.28
N LEU A 199 7.16 -7.96 2.15
CA LEU A 199 7.29 -8.05 3.61
C LEU A 199 6.51 -9.22 4.21
N LEU A 200 5.56 -9.78 3.46
CA LEU A 200 4.79 -10.94 3.93
C LEU A 200 5.66 -12.20 3.80
N ALA A 201 5.79 -12.94 4.90
CA ALA A 201 6.51 -14.21 4.89
C ALA A 201 5.94 -15.14 3.80
N THR A 202 6.82 -15.81 3.09
CA THR A 202 6.49 -16.88 2.13
C THR A 202 6.15 -18.17 2.86
#